data_bd1ba92adcbf31f2af69099e159af58e
#
_entry.id   bd1ba92adcbf31f2af69099e159af58e
#
_cell.length_a   1.000
_cell.length_b   1.000
_cell.length_c   1.000
_cell.angle_alpha   90.00
_cell.angle_beta   90.00
_cell.angle_gamma   90.00
#
_symmetry.space_group_name_H-M   'P 1'
#
loop_
_entity.id
_entity.type
_entity.pdbx_description
1 polymer ?
#
loop_
_entity_poly.entity_id
_entity_poly.type
_entity_poly.pdbx_seq_one_letter_code
_entity_poly.pdbx_strand_id
1 'polypeptide(L)'
;MTVTMDYLDQVLQSCAKFAFFAGKTEDGQIREAEAELGICFPEDYRIFLKRYGALTMGGLEIYGILKEPLQSVPDMVWTTEALRERGLPAQYVPVGFDGFGGYYCLDTERTEKTGASPVVLKWLAEGANAEESTEAEQQFASDETEWIAESFTEFL
;
A
#
# COMPACT_ATOMS: atom_id res chain seq x y z
N MET A 1 6.14 -15.50 -16.87
CA MET A 1 5.43 -16.29 -15.83
C MET A 1 4.55 -15.34 -15.02
N THR A 2 3.25 -15.60 -14.99
CA THR A 2 2.34 -14.75 -14.20
C THR A 2 2.38 -15.20 -12.74
N VAL A 3 2.74 -14.30 -11.85
CA VAL A 3 2.68 -14.56 -10.42
C VAL A 3 1.22 -14.54 -9.98
N THR A 4 0.78 -15.58 -9.30
CA THR A 4 -0.59 -15.67 -8.78
C THR A 4 -0.57 -15.68 -7.25
N MET A 5 -1.72 -15.37 -6.64
CA MET A 5 -1.85 -15.47 -5.19
C MET A 5 -1.58 -16.88 -4.67
N ASP A 6 -1.89 -17.91 -5.47
CA ASP A 6 -1.59 -19.30 -5.10
C ASP A 6 -0.09 -19.57 -5.07
N TYR A 7 0.66 -18.99 -5.99
CA TYR A 7 2.13 -19.05 -5.96
C TYR A 7 2.67 -18.34 -4.72
N LEU A 8 2.14 -17.17 -4.40
CA LEU A 8 2.52 -16.44 -3.20
C LEU A 8 2.25 -17.28 -1.94
N ASP A 9 1.08 -17.94 -1.86
CA ASP A 9 0.75 -18.84 -0.75
C ASP A 9 1.80 -19.94 -0.57
N GLN A 10 2.25 -20.55 -1.66
CA GLN A 10 3.28 -21.59 -1.62
C GLN A 10 4.61 -21.05 -1.10
N VAL A 11 5.03 -19.88 -1.58
CA VAL A 11 6.28 -19.24 -1.12
C VAL A 11 6.18 -18.90 0.37
N LEU A 12 5.07 -18.31 0.79
CA LEU A 12 4.88 -17.91 2.18
C LEU A 12 4.80 -19.10 3.14
N GLN A 13 4.22 -20.23 2.70
CA GLN A 13 4.21 -21.45 3.50
C GLN A 13 5.64 -21.97 3.76
N SER A 14 6.52 -21.88 2.77
CA SER A 14 7.92 -22.28 2.93
C SER A 14 8.71 -21.32 3.82
N CYS A 15 8.26 -20.08 3.97
CA CYS A 15 8.89 -19.02 4.76
C CYS A 15 8.11 -18.69 6.06
N ALA A 16 7.15 -19.52 6.45
CA ALA A 16 6.23 -19.23 7.57
C ALA A 16 6.92 -18.90 8.90
N LYS A 17 8.14 -19.38 9.10
CA LYS A 17 8.93 -19.09 10.31
C LYS A 17 9.36 -17.63 10.41
N PHE A 18 9.43 -16.94 9.27
CA PHE A 18 9.94 -15.57 9.15
C PHE A 18 8.86 -14.56 8.78
N ALA A 19 7.65 -15.04 8.50
CA ALA A 19 6.54 -14.20 8.07
C ALA A 19 5.55 -13.99 9.22
N PHE A 20 5.11 -12.75 9.38
CA PHE A 20 4.05 -12.37 10.30
C PHE A 20 2.87 -11.82 9.51
N PHE A 21 1.68 -12.35 9.78
CA PHE A 21 0.44 -11.92 9.13
C PHE A 21 -0.48 -11.27 10.15
N ALA A 22 -1.15 -10.19 9.77
CA ALA A 22 -2.13 -9.53 10.64
C ALA A 22 -3.40 -10.35 10.81
N GLY A 23 -3.66 -11.27 9.89
CA GLY A 23 -4.86 -12.11 9.88
C GLY A 23 -5.89 -11.62 8.87
N LYS A 24 -6.83 -12.49 8.54
CA LYS A 24 -7.84 -12.26 7.49
C LYS A 24 -8.66 -11.00 7.76
N THR A 25 -8.81 -10.17 6.73
CA THR A 25 -9.70 -9.01 6.78
C THR A 25 -11.09 -9.40 6.30
N GLU A 26 -12.11 -9.01 7.05
CA GLU A 26 -13.51 -9.27 6.69
C GLU A 26 -13.98 -8.30 5.60
N ASP A 27 -14.95 -8.72 4.77
CA ASP A 27 -15.51 -7.89 3.70
C ASP A 27 -16.04 -6.56 4.21
N GLY A 28 -16.66 -6.53 5.41
CA GLY A 28 -17.15 -5.32 6.04
C GLY A 28 -16.03 -4.32 6.33
N GLN A 29 -14.89 -4.80 6.81
CA GLN A 29 -13.71 -3.96 7.09
C GLN A 29 -13.13 -3.37 5.81
N ILE A 30 -13.11 -4.14 4.73
CA ILE A 30 -12.64 -3.68 3.41
C ILE A 30 -13.54 -2.56 2.91
N ARG A 31 -14.86 -2.73 3.00
CA ARG A 31 -15.83 -1.72 2.57
C ARG A 31 -15.76 -0.45 3.42
N GLU A 32 -15.56 -0.58 4.72
CA GLU A 32 -15.36 0.57 5.61
C GLU A 32 -14.11 1.36 5.22
N ALA A 33 -13.00 0.68 4.94
CA ALA A 33 -11.77 1.32 4.51
C ALA A 33 -11.94 2.02 3.16
N GLU A 34 -12.58 1.37 2.20
CA GLU A 34 -12.88 1.97 0.89
C GLU A 34 -13.74 3.24 1.04
N ALA A 35 -14.76 3.19 1.89
CA ALA A 35 -15.63 4.33 2.15
C ALA A 35 -14.87 5.48 2.84
N GLU A 36 -14.05 5.17 3.84
CA GLU A 36 -13.24 6.15 4.56
C GLU A 36 -12.23 6.85 3.65
N LEU A 37 -11.59 6.09 2.77
CA LEU A 37 -10.59 6.62 1.84
C LEU A 37 -11.19 7.19 0.55
N GLY A 38 -12.46 6.87 0.25
CA GLY A 38 -13.14 7.33 -0.95
C GLY A 38 -12.62 6.70 -2.24
N ILE A 39 -12.17 5.43 -2.17
CA ILE A 39 -11.59 4.70 -3.30
C ILE A 39 -12.13 3.27 -3.35
N CYS A 40 -11.87 2.58 -4.47
CA CYS A 40 -12.11 1.15 -4.58
C CYS A 40 -10.79 0.42 -4.75
N PHE A 41 -10.55 -0.60 -3.94
CA PHE A 41 -9.33 -1.40 -4.06
C PHE A 41 -9.39 -2.32 -5.29
N PRO A 42 -8.23 -2.55 -5.94
CA PRO A 42 -8.14 -3.59 -6.97
C PRO A 42 -8.47 -4.98 -6.39
N GLU A 43 -8.96 -5.86 -7.24
CA GLU A 43 -9.37 -7.21 -6.83
C GLU A 43 -8.22 -8.02 -6.21
N ASP A 44 -7.03 -7.98 -6.79
CA ASP A 44 -5.88 -8.71 -6.27
C ASP A 44 -5.45 -8.21 -4.88
N TYR A 45 -5.55 -6.90 -4.63
CA TYR A 45 -5.29 -6.36 -3.29
C TYR A 45 -6.37 -6.78 -2.28
N ARG A 46 -7.63 -6.83 -2.70
CA ARG A 46 -8.71 -7.37 -1.86
C ARG A 46 -8.47 -8.83 -1.48
N ILE A 47 -8.01 -9.63 -2.41
CA ILE A 47 -7.65 -11.04 -2.16
C ILE A 47 -6.52 -11.11 -1.13
N PHE A 48 -5.51 -10.28 -1.26
CA PHE A 48 -4.43 -10.19 -0.28
C PHE A 48 -4.95 -9.84 1.12
N LEU A 49 -5.81 -8.84 1.22
CA LEU A 49 -6.41 -8.44 2.50
C LEU A 49 -7.23 -9.57 3.13
N LYS A 50 -8.02 -10.27 2.35
CA LYS A 50 -8.83 -11.39 2.82
C LYS A 50 -8.01 -12.58 3.28
N ARG A 51 -6.83 -12.80 2.68
CA ARG A 51 -5.96 -13.92 3.02
C ARG A 51 -5.01 -13.59 4.18
N TYR A 52 -4.42 -12.41 4.18
CA TYR A 52 -3.31 -12.06 5.08
C TYR A 52 -3.56 -10.83 5.96
N GLY A 53 -4.40 -9.90 5.55
CA GLY A 53 -4.61 -8.63 6.22
C GLY A 53 -3.47 -7.66 6.02
N ALA A 54 -2.29 -8.01 6.46
CA ALA A 54 -1.01 -7.32 6.23
C ALA A 54 0.11 -8.35 6.37
N LEU A 55 1.28 -8.05 5.86
CA LEU A 55 2.41 -8.98 5.87
C LEU A 55 3.69 -8.27 6.32
N THR A 56 4.42 -8.87 7.24
CA THR A 56 5.79 -8.48 7.57
C THR A 56 6.67 -9.72 7.46
N MET A 57 7.73 -9.62 6.67
CA MET A 57 8.69 -10.71 6.48
C MET A 57 10.09 -10.14 6.34
N GLY A 58 10.94 -10.34 7.34
CA GLY A 58 12.26 -9.71 7.38
C GLY A 58 12.14 -8.19 7.37
N GLY A 59 12.77 -7.52 6.40
CA GLY A 59 12.65 -6.07 6.22
C GLY A 59 11.52 -5.63 5.31
N LEU A 60 10.70 -6.57 4.82
CA LEU A 60 9.59 -6.27 3.92
C LEU A 60 8.29 -6.13 4.71
N GLU A 61 7.59 -5.03 4.48
CA GLU A 61 6.24 -4.82 5.00
C GLU A 61 5.28 -4.53 3.84
N ILE A 62 4.17 -5.28 3.80
CA ILE A 62 3.06 -4.99 2.90
C ILE A 62 1.92 -4.48 3.77
N TYR A 63 1.53 -3.23 3.55
CA TYR A 63 0.51 -2.56 4.36
C TYR A 63 -0.88 -3.11 4.06
N GLY A 64 -1.70 -3.17 5.09
CA GLY A 64 -3.06 -3.67 4.96
C GLY A 64 -3.98 -3.17 6.06
N ILE A 65 -5.05 -3.91 6.29
CA ILE A 65 -6.05 -3.60 7.32
C ILE A 65 -5.80 -4.51 8.52
N LEU A 66 -5.56 -3.90 9.67
CA LEU A 66 -5.33 -4.62 10.91
C LEU A 66 -6.64 -4.84 11.66
N LYS A 67 -6.73 -5.92 12.41
CA LYS A 67 -7.90 -6.20 13.27
C LYS A 67 -8.11 -5.10 14.29
N GLU A 68 -7.01 -4.60 14.86
CA GLU A 68 -7.01 -3.44 15.74
C GLU A 68 -6.22 -2.32 15.05
N PRO A 69 -6.89 -1.22 14.66
CA PRO A 69 -6.23 -0.13 13.95
C PRO A 69 -5.05 0.44 14.76
N LEU A 70 -3.96 0.72 14.06
CA LEU A 70 -2.78 1.36 14.64
C LEU A 70 -2.60 2.74 14.03
N GLN A 71 -1.89 3.62 14.74
CA GLN A 71 -1.46 4.92 14.23
C GLN A 71 -0.01 4.82 13.73
N SER A 72 0.27 3.78 12.96
CA SER A 72 1.58 3.52 12.37
C SER A 72 1.48 2.46 11.28
N VAL A 73 2.58 2.28 10.53
CA VAL A 73 2.72 1.13 9.63
C VAL A 73 2.67 -0.17 10.45
N PRO A 74 2.13 -1.26 9.93
CA PRO A 74 1.67 -1.47 8.57
C PRO A 74 0.17 -1.19 8.33
N ASP A 75 -0.45 -0.33 9.12
CA ASP A 75 -1.86 0.05 8.92
C ASP A 75 -1.97 0.94 7.68
N MET A 76 -2.54 0.39 6.60
CA MET A 76 -2.68 1.08 5.31
C MET A 76 -3.63 2.27 5.39
N VAL A 77 -4.72 2.16 6.13
CA VAL A 77 -5.72 3.25 6.23
C VAL A 77 -5.08 4.46 6.90
N TRP A 78 -4.48 4.27 8.06
CA TRP A 78 -3.78 5.36 8.77
C TRP A 78 -2.67 5.97 7.92
N THR A 79 -1.85 5.13 7.28
CA THR A 79 -0.72 5.58 6.45
C THR A 79 -1.23 6.41 5.27
N THR A 80 -2.31 5.98 4.61
CA THR A 80 -2.90 6.72 3.50
C THR A 80 -3.35 8.11 3.94
N GLU A 81 -4.06 8.20 5.07
CA GLU A 81 -4.53 9.48 5.60
C GLU A 81 -3.37 10.39 5.99
N ALA A 82 -2.37 9.86 6.68
CA ALA A 82 -1.19 10.61 7.07
C ALA A 82 -0.42 11.17 5.87
N LEU A 83 -0.27 10.37 4.81
CA LEU A 83 0.42 10.81 3.60
C LEU A 83 -0.42 11.79 2.77
N ARG A 84 -1.74 11.67 2.81
CA ARG A 84 -2.64 12.66 2.16
C ARG A 84 -2.49 14.04 2.79
N GLU A 85 -2.32 14.11 4.09
CA GLU A 85 -2.03 15.37 4.79
C GLU A 85 -0.73 16.01 4.31
N ARG A 86 0.18 15.20 3.77
CA ARG A 86 1.45 15.64 3.20
C ARG A 86 1.41 15.80 1.67
N GLY A 87 0.24 15.75 1.08
CA GLY A 87 0.03 16.02 -0.34
C GLY A 87 -0.03 14.81 -1.26
N LEU A 88 -0.09 13.59 -0.72
CA LEU A 88 -0.30 12.41 -1.57
C LEU A 88 -1.66 12.54 -2.29
N PRO A 89 -1.69 12.46 -3.65
CA PRO A 89 -2.95 12.51 -4.37
C PRO A 89 -3.94 11.41 -3.94
N ALA A 90 -5.23 11.74 -3.97
CA ALA A 90 -6.29 10.90 -3.41
C ALA A 90 -6.41 9.53 -4.08
N GLN A 91 -5.96 9.38 -5.33
CA GLN A 91 -6.00 8.12 -6.06
C GLN A 91 -4.99 7.08 -5.59
N TYR A 92 -3.93 7.50 -4.90
CA TYR A 92 -2.87 6.59 -4.48
C TYR A 92 -3.12 6.02 -3.09
N VAL A 93 -2.85 4.72 -2.96
CA VAL A 93 -2.95 4.00 -1.69
C VAL A 93 -1.59 3.35 -1.41
N PRO A 94 -0.85 3.81 -0.38
CA PRO A 94 0.45 3.23 -0.06
C PRO A 94 0.30 1.80 0.46
N VAL A 95 1.12 0.89 -0.09
CA VAL A 95 1.16 -0.52 0.30
C VAL A 95 2.54 -0.97 0.76
N GLY A 96 3.53 -0.10 0.71
CA GLY A 96 4.88 -0.39 1.17
C GLY A 96 5.78 0.83 1.14
N PHE A 97 6.97 0.70 1.72
CA PHE A 97 7.98 1.76 1.79
C PHE A 97 9.31 1.21 1.27
N ASP A 98 10.02 1.99 0.47
CA ASP A 98 11.27 1.56 -0.13
C ASP A 98 12.50 1.72 0.77
N GLY A 99 12.35 2.39 1.91
CA GLY A 99 13.44 2.68 2.84
C GLY A 99 14.18 3.99 2.55
N PHE A 100 13.85 4.69 1.47
CA PHE A 100 14.57 5.88 0.99
C PHE A 100 13.66 7.09 0.77
N GLY A 101 12.49 7.12 1.38
CA GLY A 101 11.53 8.22 1.24
C GLY A 101 10.46 7.99 0.17
N GLY A 102 10.47 6.85 -0.51
CA GLY A 102 9.48 6.46 -1.51
C GLY A 102 8.46 5.48 -0.97
N TYR A 103 7.22 5.61 -1.41
CA TYR A 103 6.14 4.71 -1.06
C TYR A 103 5.62 4.00 -2.31
N TYR A 104 5.53 2.67 -2.23
CA TYR A 104 4.87 1.87 -3.25
C TYR A 104 3.36 2.06 -3.08
N CYS A 105 2.70 2.55 -4.12
CA CYS A 105 1.28 2.90 -4.08
C CYS A 105 0.50 2.20 -5.18
N LEU A 106 -0.72 1.78 -4.85
CA LEU A 106 -1.71 1.41 -5.86
C LEU A 106 -2.27 2.69 -6.50
N ASP A 107 -2.45 2.67 -7.82
CA ASP A 107 -3.13 3.75 -8.53
C ASP A 107 -4.59 3.34 -8.75
N THR A 108 -5.48 3.77 -7.85
CA THR A 108 -6.88 3.37 -7.87
C THR A 108 -7.68 4.05 -8.99
N GLU A 109 -7.21 5.18 -9.53
CA GLU A 109 -7.82 5.80 -10.71
C GLU A 109 -7.68 4.89 -11.93
N ARG A 110 -6.51 4.26 -12.10
CA ARG A 110 -6.29 3.27 -13.15
C ARG A 110 -7.17 2.04 -12.95
N THR A 111 -7.36 1.63 -11.71
CA THR A 111 -8.24 0.50 -11.38
C THR A 111 -9.67 0.77 -11.84
N GLU A 112 -10.21 1.96 -11.58
CA GLU A 112 -11.57 2.33 -12.02
C GLU A 112 -11.70 2.35 -13.53
N LYS A 113 -10.69 2.84 -14.24
CA LYS A 113 -10.73 3.00 -15.71
C LYS A 113 -10.48 1.72 -16.46
N THR A 114 -9.61 0.84 -15.96
CA THR A 114 -9.10 -0.30 -16.73
C THR A 114 -9.25 -1.65 -16.03
N GLY A 115 -9.62 -1.67 -14.75
CA GLY A 115 -9.59 -2.87 -13.92
C GLY A 115 -8.19 -3.32 -13.51
N ALA A 116 -7.14 -2.63 -13.98
CA ALA A 116 -5.76 -2.94 -13.62
C ALA A 116 -5.44 -2.50 -12.19
N SER A 117 -4.36 -3.02 -11.63
CA SER A 117 -3.90 -2.68 -10.29
C SER A 117 -2.42 -2.28 -10.29
N PRO A 118 -2.05 -1.24 -11.08
CA PRO A 118 -0.64 -0.88 -11.19
C PRO A 118 -0.07 -0.37 -9.87
N VAL A 119 1.18 -0.72 -9.61
CA VAL A 119 1.94 -0.24 -8.46
C VAL A 119 2.98 0.75 -8.96
N VAL A 120 2.96 1.93 -8.40
CA VAL A 120 3.89 3.01 -8.70
C VAL A 120 4.64 3.43 -7.45
N LEU A 121 5.82 3.99 -7.63
CA LEU A 121 6.60 4.55 -6.54
C LEU A 121 6.38 6.07 -6.51
N LYS A 122 5.95 6.58 -5.37
CA LYS A 122 5.78 8.01 -5.12
C LYS A 122 6.80 8.46 -4.08
N TRP A 123 7.48 9.55 -4.36
CA TRP A 123 8.53 10.09 -3.50
C TRP A 123 8.03 11.30 -2.72
N LEU A 124 8.44 11.40 -1.46
CA LEU A 124 8.35 12.66 -0.74
C LEU A 124 9.40 13.61 -1.31
N ALA A 125 9.05 14.89 -1.39
CA ALA A 125 10.01 15.90 -1.82
C ALA A 125 11.24 15.89 -0.93
N GLU A 126 12.43 15.99 -1.54
CA GLU A 126 13.68 16.05 -0.81
C GLU A 126 13.70 17.29 0.11
N GLY A 127 14.29 17.13 1.30
CA GLY A 127 14.43 18.22 2.25
C GLY A 127 13.28 18.37 3.25
N ALA A 128 12.32 17.45 3.24
CA ALA A 128 11.20 17.46 4.16
C ALA A 128 11.61 17.11 5.60
N ASN A 129 12.53 17.89 6.16
CA ASN A 129 12.75 17.87 7.60
C ASN A 129 11.64 18.68 8.26
N ALA A 130 10.88 18.06 9.14
CA ALA A 130 9.69 18.64 9.75
C ALA A 130 9.94 19.96 10.50
N GLU A 131 11.20 20.31 10.79
CA GLU A 131 11.58 21.49 11.57
C GLU A 131 11.99 22.70 10.72
N GLU A 132 12.34 22.50 9.43
CA GLU A 132 12.89 23.57 8.57
C GLU A 132 12.16 23.76 7.26
N SER A 133 11.15 22.92 6.94
CA SER A 133 10.50 22.95 5.64
C SER A 133 9.22 23.78 5.65
N THR A 134 9.03 24.57 4.59
CA THR A 134 7.74 25.21 4.30
C THR A 134 6.73 24.13 3.91
N GLU A 135 5.41 24.41 4.04
CA GLU A 135 4.36 23.47 3.64
C GLU A 135 4.54 22.93 2.22
N ALA A 136 5.11 23.74 1.30
CA ALA A 136 5.40 23.34 -0.07
C ALA A 136 6.50 22.27 -0.18
N GLU A 137 7.46 22.25 0.74
CA GLU A 137 8.57 21.30 0.73
C GLU A 137 8.21 19.95 1.34
N GLN A 138 7.07 19.87 2.05
CA GLN A 138 6.56 18.63 2.64
C GLN A 138 5.61 17.87 1.72
N GLN A 139 5.36 18.38 0.52
CA GLN A 139 4.45 17.77 -0.45
C GLN A 139 5.16 16.73 -1.31
N PHE A 140 4.42 15.74 -1.77
CA PHE A 140 4.90 14.83 -2.79
C PHE A 140 5.18 15.64 -4.06
N ALA A 141 6.32 15.39 -4.68
CA ALA A 141 6.63 15.96 -5.99
C ALA A 141 5.58 15.48 -6.99
N SER A 142 4.85 16.41 -7.62
CA SER A 142 3.71 16.11 -8.46
C SER A 142 4.04 15.23 -9.67
N ASP A 143 5.28 15.28 -10.13
CA ASP A 143 5.71 14.63 -11.36
C ASP A 143 6.61 13.40 -11.14
N GLU A 144 7.08 13.15 -9.91
CA GLU A 144 7.95 12.00 -9.63
C GLU A 144 7.12 10.75 -9.33
N THR A 145 6.82 10.02 -10.39
CA THR A 145 6.14 8.75 -10.32
C THR A 145 6.94 7.72 -11.11
N GLU A 146 7.41 6.68 -10.44
CA GLU A 146 8.08 5.57 -11.08
C GLU A 146 7.13 4.37 -11.17
N TRP A 147 7.02 3.81 -12.37
CA TRP A 147 6.20 2.63 -12.61
C TRP A 147 6.95 1.39 -12.13
N ILE A 148 6.37 0.64 -11.20
CA ILE A 148 7.03 -0.52 -10.58
C ILE A 148 6.49 -1.84 -11.10
N ALA A 149 5.16 -2.00 -11.17
CA ALA A 149 4.53 -3.24 -11.62
C ALA A 149 3.19 -2.95 -12.26
N GLU A 150 2.77 -3.80 -13.18
CA GLU A 150 1.48 -3.68 -13.87
C GLU A 150 0.31 -4.11 -12.98
N SER A 151 0.59 -4.89 -11.93
CA SER A 151 -0.41 -5.33 -10.98
C SER A 151 0.18 -5.49 -9.59
N PHE A 152 -0.69 -5.45 -8.58
CA PHE A 152 -0.31 -5.73 -7.20
C PHE A 152 0.26 -7.16 -7.06
N THR A 153 -0.31 -8.11 -7.79
CA THR A 153 0.19 -9.49 -7.76
C THR A 153 1.63 -9.60 -8.28
N GLU A 154 1.98 -8.86 -9.32
CA GLU A 154 3.36 -8.80 -9.82
C GLU A 154 4.32 -8.11 -8.86
N PHE A 155 3.82 -7.11 -8.13
CA PHE A 155 4.59 -6.39 -7.12
C PHE A 155 5.02 -7.33 -5.97
N LEU A 156 4.16 -8.27 -5.60
CA LEU A 156 4.47 -9.26 -4.59
C LEU A 156 5.49 -10.28 -5.13
#